data_eb668f57adc0a80b9e73bb0abc1da21a
#
_entry.id   eb668f57adc0a80b9e73bb0abc1da21a
#
_cell.length_a   1.000
_cell.length_b   1.000
_cell.length_c   1.000
_cell.angle_alpha   90.00
_cell.angle_beta   90.00
_cell.angle_gamma   90.00
#
_symmetry.space_group_name_H-M   'P 1'
#
loop_
_entity.id
_entity.type
_entity.pdbx_description
1 polymer ?
#
loop_
_entity_poly.entity_id
_entity_poly.type
_entity_poly.pdbx_seq_one_letter_code
_entity_poly.pdbx_strand_id
1 'polypeptide(L)'
;MAETPRKSGTEAGALRSVALDDKYDLGKSEVFLTGTQAVARMLLMQRERDRQAGLDTAGFVSGYRGSPLGGLDQQLMRASKPLKAANIVFQPGLNEDLAATAIWGTQQAGLSGEGKHDGVFALWYGKGPGVDRSGDVLRHGNMAGTDPKGGVICLMGDDHTAESSTNAHQTEFVLVDRMMPILNPAGVQEIIDYGLHGIALSRFASVWVGIKCVKDNIESTASIDGSLDRVTIVTPTDYTPPPGGLAIRRELDFVEQERRMHLYKRDAMLAYLRANKLNRIVTKAARSRASASPPSASPISTSSRRWPISVSTRSAPIIWASACSSSPAPGRSIRPNSRPSPKGST
;
A
#
# COMPACT_ATOMS: atom_id res chain seq x y z
N MET A 1 -67.15 -5.94 -10.05
CA MET A 1 -65.90 -5.37 -9.56
C MET A 1 -65.30 -6.41 -8.60
N ALA A 2 -64.28 -7.14 -9.04
CA ALA A 2 -63.62 -8.14 -8.23
C ALA A 2 -62.32 -7.55 -7.66
N GLU A 3 -62.24 -7.48 -6.34
CA GLU A 3 -61.03 -7.05 -5.63
C GLU A 3 -59.96 -8.13 -5.76
N THR A 4 -58.80 -7.72 -6.26
CA THR A 4 -57.59 -8.53 -6.29
C THR A 4 -56.96 -8.55 -4.90
N PRO A 5 -56.64 -9.69 -4.30
CA PRO A 5 -56.02 -9.73 -2.97
C PRO A 5 -54.60 -9.20 -3.03
N ARG A 6 -54.29 -8.20 -2.18
CA ARG A 6 -52.93 -7.75 -1.91
C ARG A 6 -52.12 -8.91 -1.33
N LYS A 7 -51.05 -9.30 -2.00
CA LYS A 7 -50.02 -10.20 -1.42
C LYS A 7 -49.39 -9.45 -0.27
N SER A 8 -49.72 -9.83 0.94
CA SER A 8 -49.06 -9.44 2.17
C SER A 8 -47.83 -10.35 2.38
N GLY A 9 -46.74 -9.79 2.84
CA GLY A 9 -45.72 -10.52 3.54
C GLY A 9 -44.43 -10.78 2.75
N THR A 10 -43.60 -9.75 2.58
CA THR A 10 -42.16 -9.96 2.64
C THR A 10 -41.86 -10.49 4.05
N GLU A 11 -41.45 -11.76 4.17
CA GLU A 11 -40.88 -12.28 5.39
C GLU A 11 -39.76 -11.33 5.81
N ALA A 12 -39.93 -10.64 6.92
CA ALA A 12 -38.87 -9.87 7.56
C ALA A 12 -37.79 -10.91 7.95
N GLY A 13 -36.72 -10.97 7.17
CA GLY A 13 -35.59 -11.86 7.46
C GLY A 13 -35.17 -11.68 8.91
N ALA A 14 -34.99 -12.76 9.64
CA ALA A 14 -34.56 -12.73 11.02
C ALA A 14 -33.29 -11.85 11.14
N LEU A 15 -33.33 -10.86 12.04
CA LEU A 15 -32.19 -9.99 12.29
C LEU A 15 -30.99 -10.84 12.67
N ARG A 16 -29.88 -10.65 11.96
CA ARG A 16 -28.64 -11.36 12.25
C ARG A 16 -28.09 -10.91 13.61
N SER A 17 -27.66 -11.87 14.44
CA SER A 17 -26.94 -11.56 15.67
C SER A 17 -25.57 -10.96 15.33
N VAL A 18 -25.26 -9.79 15.87
CA VAL A 18 -24.00 -9.07 15.65
C VAL A 18 -23.33 -8.83 16.99
N ALA A 19 -22.02 -9.10 17.06
CA ALA A 19 -21.19 -8.83 18.23
C ALA A 19 -20.07 -7.84 17.90
N LEU A 20 -19.61 -7.12 18.93
CA LEU A 20 -18.52 -6.14 18.75
C LEU A 20 -17.20 -6.80 18.30
N ASP A 21 -17.01 -8.08 18.59
CA ASP A 21 -15.80 -8.83 18.23
C ASP A 21 -15.88 -9.51 16.85
N ASP A 22 -17.02 -9.44 16.15
CA ASP A 22 -17.17 -9.96 14.79
C ASP A 22 -16.10 -9.39 13.84
N LYS A 23 -15.60 -8.18 14.11
CA LYS A 23 -14.51 -7.54 13.37
C LYS A 23 -13.19 -8.34 13.39
N TYR A 24 -12.99 -9.19 14.38
CA TYR A 24 -11.81 -10.06 14.50
C TYR A 24 -12.07 -11.52 14.13
N ASP A 25 -13.33 -11.89 14.01
CA ASP A 25 -13.75 -13.24 13.64
C ASP A 25 -13.67 -13.40 12.10
N LEU A 26 -12.68 -14.15 11.64
CA LEU A 26 -12.48 -14.41 10.21
C LEU A 26 -13.51 -15.37 9.61
N GLY A 27 -14.34 -16.03 10.44
CA GLY A 27 -15.49 -16.79 9.98
C GLY A 27 -16.69 -15.94 9.58
N LYS A 28 -16.67 -14.65 9.91
CA LYS A 28 -17.70 -13.68 9.53
C LYS A 28 -17.35 -13.00 8.21
N SER A 29 -18.10 -13.30 7.16
CA SER A 29 -17.89 -12.71 5.83
C SER A 29 -18.37 -11.26 5.74
N GLU A 30 -19.43 -10.90 6.46
CA GLU A 30 -19.97 -9.54 6.43
C GLU A 30 -19.84 -8.89 7.81
N VAL A 31 -19.08 -7.79 7.87
CA VAL A 31 -18.75 -7.09 9.12
C VAL A 31 -18.82 -5.57 8.93
N PHE A 32 -19.22 -4.87 9.99
CA PHE A 32 -19.25 -3.40 10.04
C PHE A 32 -17.98 -2.89 10.74
N LEU A 33 -17.15 -2.12 10.04
CA LEU A 33 -15.83 -1.70 10.50
C LEU A 33 -15.58 -0.21 10.29
N THR A 34 -14.73 0.37 11.14
CA THR A 34 -13.99 1.60 10.80
C THR A 34 -12.77 1.24 9.96
N GLY A 35 -12.19 2.25 9.26
CA GLY A 35 -10.94 2.04 8.52
C GLY A 35 -9.78 1.55 9.40
N THR A 36 -9.63 2.06 10.62
CA THR A 36 -8.61 1.57 11.57
C THR A 36 -8.86 0.12 12.02
N GLN A 37 -10.13 -0.30 12.14
CA GLN A 37 -10.49 -1.69 12.43
C GLN A 37 -10.23 -2.59 11.22
N ALA A 38 -10.44 -2.08 10.01
CA ALA A 38 -10.12 -2.78 8.77
C ALA A 38 -8.62 -3.09 8.66
N VAL A 39 -7.74 -2.20 9.11
CA VAL A 39 -6.29 -2.46 9.21
C VAL A 39 -6.01 -3.66 10.12
N ALA A 40 -6.59 -3.70 11.32
CA ALA A 40 -6.40 -4.82 12.25
C ALA A 40 -6.92 -6.14 11.65
N ARG A 41 -8.11 -6.12 11.02
CA ARG A 41 -8.66 -7.30 10.34
C ARG A 41 -7.78 -7.75 9.16
N MET A 42 -7.29 -6.83 8.35
CA MET A 42 -6.40 -7.11 7.22
C MET A 42 -5.14 -7.87 7.66
N LEU A 43 -4.53 -7.47 8.79
CA LEU A 43 -3.38 -8.17 9.35
C LEU A 43 -3.72 -9.62 9.76
N LEU A 44 -4.87 -9.83 10.40
CA LEU A 44 -5.36 -11.17 10.76
C LEU A 44 -5.63 -12.01 9.49
N MET A 45 -6.27 -11.42 8.48
CA MET A 45 -6.53 -12.07 7.19
C MET A 45 -5.23 -12.45 6.48
N GLN A 46 -4.21 -11.58 6.49
CA GLN A 46 -2.91 -11.91 5.89
C GLN A 46 -2.27 -13.11 6.57
N ARG A 47 -2.25 -13.15 7.90
CA ARG A 47 -1.68 -14.28 8.65
C ARG A 47 -2.43 -15.59 8.38
N GLU A 48 -3.76 -15.54 8.33
CA GLU A 48 -4.57 -16.70 8.04
C GLU A 48 -4.39 -17.20 6.60
N ARG A 49 -4.31 -16.32 5.62
CA ARG A 49 -4.00 -16.67 4.22
C ARG A 49 -2.64 -17.34 4.08
N ASP A 50 -1.64 -16.83 4.79
CA ASP A 50 -0.29 -17.44 4.82
C ASP A 50 -0.37 -18.86 5.44
N ARG A 51 -1.10 -19.01 6.55
CA ARG A 51 -1.31 -20.33 7.20
C ARG A 51 -2.00 -21.32 6.26
N GLN A 52 -3.02 -20.90 5.53
CA GLN A 52 -3.72 -21.74 4.54
C GLN A 52 -2.81 -22.11 3.36
N ALA A 53 -1.84 -21.24 3.03
CA ALA A 53 -0.81 -21.52 2.03
C ALA A 53 0.37 -22.38 2.55
N GLY A 54 0.30 -22.84 3.81
CA GLY A 54 1.35 -23.67 4.44
C GLY A 54 2.56 -22.88 4.92
N LEU A 55 2.45 -21.55 5.08
CA LEU A 55 3.53 -20.69 5.56
C LEU A 55 3.35 -20.38 7.06
N ASP A 56 4.42 -20.53 7.83
CA ASP A 56 4.49 -20.05 9.21
C ASP A 56 5.12 -18.65 9.27
N THR A 57 4.34 -17.63 8.86
CA THR A 57 4.78 -16.23 8.96
C THR A 57 4.43 -15.62 10.30
N ALA A 58 5.10 -14.53 10.67
CA ALA A 58 4.69 -13.64 11.74
C ALA A 58 4.34 -12.25 11.19
N GLY A 59 3.67 -11.44 12.00
CA GLY A 59 3.38 -10.05 11.69
C GLY A 59 4.09 -9.09 12.65
N PHE A 60 4.56 -7.94 12.14
CA PHE A 60 5.11 -6.88 12.96
C PHE A 60 4.54 -5.52 12.56
N VAL A 61 4.02 -4.79 13.54
CA VAL A 61 3.44 -3.47 13.32
C VAL A 61 4.16 -2.45 14.18
N SER A 62 4.69 -1.41 13.57
CA SER A 62 5.32 -0.30 14.28
C SER A 62 5.11 1.02 13.52
N GLY A 63 5.00 2.12 14.24
CA GLY A 63 4.78 3.44 13.67
C GLY A 63 4.57 4.45 14.79
N TYR A 64 4.18 5.66 14.41
CA TYR A 64 3.92 6.72 15.36
C TYR A 64 2.58 7.40 15.07
N ARG A 65 1.82 7.67 16.13
CA ARG A 65 0.46 8.22 16.04
C ARG A 65 0.44 9.64 15.47
N GLY A 66 -0.57 9.91 14.67
CA GLY A 66 -0.85 11.24 14.11
C GLY A 66 -2.05 11.17 13.18
N SER A 67 -2.90 12.22 13.18
CA SER A 67 -4.10 12.23 12.32
C SER A 67 -3.74 12.13 10.83
N PRO A 68 -4.53 11.39 10.03
CA PRO A 68 -5.77 10.70 10.39
C PRO A 68 -5.55 9.30 11.02
N LEU A 69 -4.31 8.87 11.25
CA LEU A 69 -3.97 7.56 11.85
C LEU A 69 -3.90 7.59 13.40
N GLY A 70 -4.31 8.70 14.04
CA GLY A 70 -4.20 8.87 15.49
C GLY A 70 -4.93 7.83 16.32
N GLY A 71 -6.01 7.25 15.82
CA GLY A 71 -6.78 6.18 16.49
C GLY A 71 -6.24 4.77 16.28
N LEU A 72 -5.26 4.59 15.39
CA LEU A 72 -4.76 3.26 15.01
C LEU A 72 -4.07 2.54 16.17
N ASP A 73 -3.22 3.24 16.94
CA ASP A 73 -2.55 2.67 18.14
C ASP A 73 -3.56 2.06 19.10
N GLN A 74 -4.61 2.84 19.44
CA GLN A 74 -5.66 2.38 20.35
C GLN A 74 -6.41 1.18 19.80
N GLN A 75 -6.66 1.18 18.48
CA GLN A 75 -7.33 0.06 17.83
C GLN A 75 -6.47 -1.21 17.85
N LEU A 76 -5.17 -1.09 17.60
CA LEU A 76 -4.23 -2.22 17.67
C LEU A 76 -4.06 -2.73 19.11
N MET A 77 -4.03 -1.82 20.11
CA MET A 77 -4.03 -2.20 21.53
C MET A 77 -5.30 -2.98 21.93
N ARG A 78 -6.48 -2.53 21.46
CA ARG A 78 -7.74 -3.25 21.68
C ARG A 78 -7.75 -4.61 20.99
N ALA A 79 -7.09 -4.75 19.84
CA ALA A 79 -6.92 -5.98 19.09
C ALA A 79 -5.76 -6.85 19.62
N SER A 80 -5.10 -6.51 20.72
CA SER A 80 -3.87 -7.17 21.19
C SER A 80 -4.04 -8.67 21.39
N LYS A 81 -5.19 -9.13 21.90
CA LYS A 81 -5.45 -10.57 22.12
C LYS A 81 -5.52 -11.33 20.80
N PRO A 82 -6.38 -11.00 19.81
CA PRO A 82 -6.40 -11.67 18.52
C PRO A 82 -5.10 -11.52 17.73
N LEU A 83 -4.43 -10.35 17.77
CA LEU A 83 -3.14 -10.16 17.08
C LEU A 83 -2.06 -11.09 17.66
N LYS A 84 -1.95 -11.17 19.00
CA LYS A 84 -0.98 -12.06 19.66
C LYS A 84 -1.27 -13.54 19.36
N ALA A 85 -2.53 -13.94 19.34
CA ALA A 85 -2.92 -15.31 18.98
C ALA A 85 -2.56 -15.65 17.52
N ALA A 86 -2.46 -14.64 16.64
CA ALA A 86 -2.06 -14.77 15.25
C ALA A 86 -0.56 -14.54 15.02
N ASN A 87 0.29 -14.54 16.05
CA ASN A 87 1.73 -14.22 15.96
C ASN A 87 2.01 -12.83 15.35
N ILE A 88 1.16 -11.86 15.65
CA ILE A 88 1.35 -10.47 15.21
C ILE A 88 1.73 -9.60 16.40
N VAL A 89 2.91 -9.00 16.35
CA VAL A 89 3.44 -8.10 17.39
C VAL A 89 3.13 -6.66 17.00
N PHE A 90 2.46 -5.94 17.88
CA PHE A 90 2.34 -4.49 17.79
C PHE A 90 3.27 -3.83 18.80
N GLN A 91 4.20 -3.04 18.31
CA GLN A 91 5.14 -2.26 19.12
C GLN A 91 5.14 -0.81 18.65
N PRO A 92 4.48 0.11 19.38
CA PRO A 92 4.55 1.53 19.05
C PRO A 92 6.00 2.00 19.00
N GLY A 93 6.34 2.80 17.98
CA GLY A 93 7.66 3.41 17.86
C GLY A 93 7.83 4.57 18.83
N LEU A 94 9.07 4.85 19.25
CA LEU A 94 9.40 6.10 19.94
C LEU A 94 9.28 7.29 18.99
N ASN A 95 9.53 7.07 17.74
CA ASN A 95 9.28 7.96 16.61
C ASN A 95 9.18 7.16 15.31
N GLU A 96 8.87 7.85 14.21
CA GLU A 96 8.64 7.24 12.91
C GLU A 96 9.90 6.60 12.32
N ASP A 97 11.09 7.19 12.50
CA ASP A 97 12.37 6.66 11.98
C ASP A 97 12.73 5.34 12.65
N LEU A 98 12.66 5.28 13.98
CA LEU A 98 12.97 4.08 14.74
C LEU A 98 11.96 2.98 14.43
N ALA A 99 10.68 3.34 14.24
CA ALA A 99 9.67 2.40 13.79
C ALA A 99 10.00 1.84 12.40
N ALA A 100 10.37 2.68 11.43
CA ALA A 100 10.74 2.24 10.09
C ALA A 100 12.02 1.40 10.10
N THR A 101 12.99 1.73 10.94
CA THR A 101 14.21 0.93 11.14
C THR A 101 13.89 -0.46 11.71
N ALA A 102 12.99 -0.54 12.68
CA ALA A 102 12.53 -1.81 13.22
C ALA A 102 11.82 -2.67 12.16
N ILE A 103 10.97 -2.04 11.33
CA ILE A 103 10.32 -2.70 10.18
C ILE A 103 11.39 -3.25 9.20
N TRP A 104 12.40 -2.45 8.87
CA TRP A 104 13.49 -2.92 8.00
C TRP A 104 14.23 -4.12 8.61
N GLY A 105 14.48 -4.09 9.92
CA GLY A 105 15.07 -5.21 10.66
C GLY A 105 14.28 -6.52 10.50
N THR A 106 12.95 -6.47 10.46
CA THR A 106 12.11 -7.66 10.28
C THR A 106 12.34 -8.33 8.93
N GLN A 107 12.67 -7.57 7.89
CA GLN A 107 12.94 -8.10 6.55
C GLN A 107 14.33 -8.75 6.44
N GLN A 108 15.19 -8.52 7.41
CA GLN A 108 16.54 -9.07 7.48
C GLN A 108 16.63 -10.30 8.41
N ALA A 109 15.58 -10.58 9.17
CA ALA A 109 15.59 -11.63 10.20
C ALA A 109 15.97 -13.04 9.66
N GLY A 110 15.58 -13.35 8.42
CA GLY A 110 15.90 -14.61 7.76
C GLY A 110 17.30 -14.71 7.18
N LEU A 111 18.01 -13.57 6.99
CA LEU A 111 19.30 -13.55 6.28
C LEU A 111 20.45 -14.26 7.02
N SER A 112 20.36 -14.37 8.34
CA SER A 112 21.36 -15.07 9.17
C SER A 112 21.03 -16.53 9.46
N GLY A 113 19.86 -17.01 9.00
CA GLY A 113 19.38 -18.34 9.35
C GLY A 113 18.82 -18.47 10.78
N GLU A 114 18.71 -17.35 11.51
CA GLU A 114 18.19 -17.31 12.89
C GLU A 114 16.69 -16.99 12.96
N GLY A 115 16.03 -16.82 11.81
CA GLY A 115 14.61 -16.54 11.71
C GLY A 115 13.78 -17.67 12.31
N LYS A 116 12.85 -17.33 13.23
CA LYS A 116 11.95 -18.30 13.87
C LYS A 116 10.72 -18.63 13.02
N HIS A 117 10.43 -17.81 12.03
CA HIS A 117 9.31 -17.92 11.13
C HIS A 117 9.80 -17.91 9.68
N ASP A 118 8.97 -18.38 8.78
CA ASP A 118 9.26 -18.38 7.33
C ASP A 118 9.51 -16.98 6.76
N GLY A 119 8.91 -15.96 7.37
CA GLY A 119 9.06 -14.55 7.04
C GLY A 119 8.21 -13.69 7.97
N VAL A 120 8.43 -12.38 7.96
CA VAL A 120 7.66 -11.42 8.75
C VAL A 120 7.02 -10.40 7.82
N PHE A 121 5.68 -10.44 7.67
CA PHE A 121 5.00 -9.32 7.03
C PHE A 121 4.90 -8.14 8.01
N ALA A 122 5.11 -6.94 7.51
CA ALA A 122 5.25 -5.79 8.36
C ALA A 122 4.40 -4.60 7.90
N LEU A 123 3.94 -3.82 8.88
CA LEU A 123 3.18 -2.60 8.67
C LEU A 123 3.82 -1.46 9.42
N TRP A 124 4.26 -0.44 8.68
CA TRP A 124 4.63 0.86 9.21
C TRP A 124 3.47 1.85 9.08
N TYR A 125 3.34 2.80 10.00
CA TYR A 125 2.38 3.90 9.87
C TYR A 125 2.96 5.20 10.43
N GLY A 126 2.63 6.29 9.73
CA GLY A 126 3.03 7.64 10.13
C GLY A 126 2.22 8.72 9.42
N LYS A 127 2.16 9.89 10.04
CA LYS A 127 1.59 11.11 9.47
C LYS A 127 2.59 11.72 8.47
N GLY A 128 2.14 12.66 7.61
CA GLY A 128 2.99 13.36 6.64
C GLY A 128 4.35 13.81 7.16
N PRO A 129 4.45 14.58 8.27
CA PRO A 129 5.75 14.95 8.86
C PRO A 129 6.62 13.75 9.30
N GLY A 130 5.97 12.65 9.71
CA GLY A 130 6.68 11.40 10.03
C GLY A 130 7.24 10.70 8.80
N VAL A 131 6.52 10.79 7.66
CA VAL A 131 7.02 10.32 6.36
C VAL A 131 8.24 11.12 5.94
N ASP A 132 8.20 12.44 6.03
CA ASP A 132 9.33 13.32 5.74
C ASP A 132 10.54 12.97 6.59
N ARG A 133 10.34 12.84 7.89
CA ARG A 133 11.37 12.47 8.86
C ARG A 133 12.01 11.11 8.54
N SER A 134 11.21 10.10 8.20
CA SER A 134 11.66 8.73 7.91
C SER A 134 12.19 8.55 6.49
N GLY A 135 12.38 9.63 5.74
CA GLY A 135 12.69 9.60 4.32
C GLY A 135 13.89 8.77 3.94
N ASP A 136 14.95 8.84 4.72
CA ASP A 136 16.19 8.07 4.51
C ASP A 136 15.95 6.56 4.72
N VAL A 137 15.35 6.18 5.82
CA VAL A 137 15.05 4.78 6.14
C VAL A 137 14.09 4.17 5.12
N LEU A 138 13.06 4.92 4.71
CA LEU A 138 12.12 4.46 3.67
C LEU A 138 12.83 4.22 2.34
N ARG A 139 13.79 5.09 1.96
CA ARG A 139 14.59 4.92 0.74
C ARG A 139 15.45 3.65 0.82
N HIS A 140 16.26 3.53 1.87
CA HIS A 140 17.19 2.42 2.03
C HIS A 140 16.47 1.09 2.22
N GLY A 141 15.41 1.04 3.04
CA GLY A 141 14.60 -0.17 3.21
C GLY A 141 13.94 -0.63 1.92
N ASN A 142 13.40 0.31 1.12
CA ASN A 142 12.82 0.01 -0.18
C ASN A 142 13.87 -0.50 -1.19
N MET A 143 15.05 0.13 -1.25
CA MET A 143 16.15 -0.31 -2.13
C MET A 143 16.66 -1.70 -1.75
N ALA A 144 16.90 -1.93 -0.45
CA ALA A 144 17.32 -3.24 0.06
C ALA A 144 16.30 -4.33 -0.27
N GLY A 145 15.02 -4.01 -0.13
CA GLY A 145 13.92 -4.90 -0.47
C GLY A 145 13.31 -5.63 0.72
N THR A 146 12.63 -6.73 0.43
CA THR A 146 11.89 -7.50 1.43
C THR A 146 12.24 -8.98 1.38
N ASP A 147 11.99 -9.66 2.48
CA ASP A 147 11.96 -11.12 2.52
C ASP A 147 10.86 -11.64 1.58
N PRO A 148 11.09 -12.72 0.82
CA PRO A 148 10.11 -13.25 -0.15
C PRO A 148 8.81 -13.74 0.48
N LYS A 149 8.84 -14.10 1.77
CA LYS A 149 7.65 -14.49 2.55
C LYS A 149 7.26 -13.41 3.58
N GLY A 150 8.02 -12.30 3.65
CA GLY A 150 7.77 -11.15 4.50
C GLY A 150 6.84 -10.13 3.85
N GLY A 151 7.38 -9.05 3.38
CA GLY A 151 6.66 -7.94 2.74
C GLY A 151 6.33 -6.80 3.69
N VAL A 152 6.33 -5.57 3.16
CA VAL A 152 6.12 -4.34 3.94
C VAL A 152 5.07 -3.45 3.29
N ILE A 153 4.09 -3.01 4.08
CA ILE A 153 3.20 -1.91 3.74
C ILE A 153 3.41 -0.73 4.68
N CYS A 154 3.23 0.48 4.14
CA CYS A 154 3.39 1.72 4.87
C CYS A 154 2.09 2.53 4.77
N LEU A 155 1.38 2.69 5.87
CA LEU A 155 0.20 3.56 5.91
C LEU A 155 0.65 5.02 6.05
N MET A 156 0.38 5.81 5.02
CA MET A 156 0.75 7.22 4.93
C MET A 156 -0.45 8.08 5.30
N GLY A 157 -0.43 8.66 6.48
CA GLY A 157 -1.50 9.51 7.00
C GLY A 157 -1.40 10.92 6.47
N ASP A 158 -2.20 11.26 5.45
CA ASP A 158 -2.27 12.60 4.88
C ASP A 158 -3.41 13.41 5.47
N ASP A 159 -3.05 14.52 6.09
CA ASP A 159 -3.97 15.52 6.61
C ASP A 159 -4.03 16.70 5.62
N HIS A 160 -4.70 16.47 4.49
CA HIS A 160 -4.73 17.44 3.38
C HIS A 160 -5.56 18.71 3.66
N THR A 161 -6.36 18.71 4.71
CA THR A 161 -7.08 19.90 5.20
C THR A 161 -6.36 20.61 6.33
N ALA A 162 -5.24 20.08 6.79
CA ALA A 162 -4.44 20.60 7.91
C ALA A 162 -5.22 20.75 9.22
N GLU A 163 -6.19 19.85 9.50
CA GLU A 163 -7.02 19.91 10.71
C GLU A 163 -6.19 19.72 12.00
N SER A 164 -5.14 18.94 11.94
CA SER A 164 -4.25 18.67 13.08
C SER A 164 -2.75 18.86 12.76
N SER A 165 -2.45 19.49 11.63
CA SER A 165 -1.11 19.81 11.16
C SER A 165 -0.98 21.29 10.89
N THR A 166 0.24 21.84 10.99
CA THR A 166 0.51 23.22 10.58
C THR A 166 0.41 23.42 9.08
N ASN A 167 0.68 22.38 8.30
CA ASN A 167 0.62 22.37 6.84
C ASN A 167 -0.14 21.15 6.32
N ALA A 168 -0.80 21.30 5.19
CA ALA A 168 -1.30 20.18 4.40
C ALA A 168 -0.13 19.33 3.88
N HIS A 169 -0.30 18.01 3.87
CA HIS A 169 0.70 17.07 3.39
C HIS A 169 0.19 16.26 2.21
N GLN A 170 1.12 15.94 1.30
CA GLN A 170 0.93 15.05 0.15
C GLN A 170 2.12 14.11 0.09
N THR A 171 2.03 12.97 0.76
CA THR A 171 3.12 12.00 0.90
C THR A 171 3.47 11.29 -0.41
N GLU A 172 2.60 11.34 -1.43
CA GLU A 172 2.85 10.71 -2.72
C GLU A 172 4.16 11.13 -3.36
N PHE A 173 4.52 12.41 -3.29
CA PHE A 173 5.77 12.92 -3.90
C PHE A 173 7.01 12.34 -3.22
N VAL A 174 6.94 12.14 -1.91
CA VAL A 174 7.99 11.48 -1.13
C VAL A 174 8.17 10.02 -1.58
N LEU A 175 7.05 9.32 -1.80
CA LEU A 175 7.07 7.92 -2.21
C LEU A 175 7.52 7.75 -3.66
N VAL A 176 7.11 8.66 -4.55
CA VAL A 176 7.59 8.68 -5.95
C VAL A 176 9.11 8.85 -6.00
N ASP A 177 9.67 9.80 -5.24
CA ASP A 177 11.10 10.03 -5.15
C ASP A 177 11.86 8.78 -4.64
N ARG A 178 11.24 7.97 -3.79
CA ARG A 178 11.81 6.73 -3.25
C ARG A 178 11.46 5.49 -4.06
N MET A 179 10.77 5.66 -5.20
CA MET A 179 10.31 4.57 -6.06
C MET A 179 9.45 3.53 -5.35
N MET A 180 8.66 3.97 -4.37
CA MET A 180 7.68 3.13 -3.67
C MET A 180 6.33 3.20 -4.40
N PRO A 181 5.71 2.07 -4.77
CA PRO A 181 4.36 2.07 -5.34
C PRO A 181 3.34 2.54 -4.29
N ILE A 182 2.29 3.23 -4.76
CA ILE A 182 1.27 3.82 -3.89
C ILE A 182 -0.08 3.23 -4.26
N LEU A 183 -0.77 2.65 -3.28
CA LEU A 183 -2.15 2.23 -3.36
C LEU A 183 -3.03 3.29 -2.67
N ASN A 184 -4.09 3.71 -3.35
CA ASN A 184 -4.96 4.77 -2.86
C ASN A 184 -6.39 4.24 -2.69
N PRO A 185 -6.74 3.71 -1.49
CA PRO A 185 -8.07 3.18 -1.22
C PRO A 185 -9.11 4.29 -1.17
N ALA A 186 -10.28 4.06 -1.79
CA ALA A 186 -11.40 5.00 -1.77
C ALA A 186 -12.28 4.86 -0.52
N GLY A 187 -12.15 3.78 0.24
CA GLY A 187 -12.97 3.53 1.43
C GLY A 187 -12.51 2.32 2.21
N VAL A 188 -13.28 1.96 3.24
CA VAL A 188 -12.92 0.92 4.23
C VAL A 188 -12.68 -0.44 3.59
N GLN A 189 -13.49 -0.85 2.61
CA GLN A 189 -13.29 -2.13 1.90
C GLN A 189 -11.92 -2.18 1.22
N GLU A 190 -11.54 -1.13 0.52
CA GLU A 190 -10.29 -1.10 -0.23
C GLU A 190 -9.05 -1.00 0.67
N ILE A 191 -9.18 -0.63 1.95
CA ILE A 191 -8.07 -0.75 2.92
C ILE A 191 -7.67 -2.22 3.09
N ILE A 192 -8.65 -3.13 3.18
CA ILE A 192 -8.37 -4.57 3.26
C ILE A 192 -7.85 -5.09 1.92
N ASP A 193 -8.57 -4.81 0.84
CA ASP A 193 -8.25 -5.32 -0.49
C ASP A 193 -6.84 -4.89 -0.91
N TYR A 194 -6.52 -3.60 -0.76
CA TYR A 194 -5.20 -3.07 -1.10
C TYR A 194 -4.12 -3.42 -0.06
N GLY A 195 -4.48 -3.63 1.19
CA GLY A 195 -3.55 -4.14 2.20
C GLY A 195 -3.01 -5.52 1.83
N LEU A 196 -3.91 -6.45 1.45
CA LEU A 196 -3.55 -7.79 1.01
C LEU A 196 -2.77 -7.76 -0.31
N HIS A 197 -3.19 -6.95 -1.30
CA HIS A 197 -2.43 -6.73 -2.53
C HIS A 197 -1.09 -6.07 -2.26
N GLY A 198 -0.99 -5.15 -1.30
CA GLY A 198 0.23 -4.46 -0.92
C GLY A 198 1.29 -5.43 -0.39
N ILE A 199 0.93 -6.34 0.50
CA ILE A 199 1.84 -7.39 0.98
C ILE A 199 2.27 -8.30 -0.17
N ALA A 200 1.34 -8.74 -1.02
CA ALA A 200 1.66 -9.61 -2.16
C ALA A 200 2.55 -8.90 -3.21
N LEU A 201 2.28 -7.63 -3.52
CA LEU A 201 3.13 -6.79 -4.38
C LEU A 201 4.53 -6.63 -3.78
N SER A 202 4.60 -6.36 -2.48
CA SER A 202 5.85 -6.22 -1.74
C SER A 202 6.71 -7.48 -1.83
N ARG A 203 6.12 -8.64 -1.62
CA ARG A 203 6.79 -9.96 -1.78
C ARG A 203 7.26 -10.20 -3.21
N PHE A 204 6.40 -9.91 -4.20
CA PHE A 204 6.69 -10.18 -5.60
C PHE A 204 7.81 -9.30 -6.16
N ALA A 205 7.73 -8.00 -5.92
CA ALA A 205 8.68 -7.02 -6.47
C ALA A 205 9.83 -6.70 -5.51
N SER A 206 9.79 -7.18 -4.28
CA SER A 206 10.76 -6.88 -3.22
C SER A 206 10.89 -5.37 -2.97
N VAL A 207 9.76 -4.70 -2.73
CA VAL A 207 9.65 -3.27 -2.48
C VAL A 207 8.74 -3.00 -1.27
N TRP A 208 8.86 -1.84 -0.67
CA TRP A 208 7.90 -1.35 0.30
C TRP A 208 6.73 -0.68 -0.41
N VAL A 209 5.51 -0.89 0.05
CA VAL A 209 4.30 -0.40 -0.62
C VAL A 209 3.60 0.63 0.25
N GLY A 210 3.41 1.84 -0.28
CA GLY A 210 2.64 2.89 0.38
C GLY A 210 1.13 2.68 0.21
N ILE A 211 0.37 2.94 1.27
CA ILE A 211 -1.10 3.01 1.23
C ILE A 211 -1.49 4.39 1.74
N LYS A 212 -2.14 5.18 0.90
CA LYS A 212 -2.59 6.51 1.27
C LYS A 212 -3.80 6.43 2.19
N CYS A 213 -3.65 7.01 3.38
CA CYS A 213 -4.70 7.13 4.36
C CYS A 213 -5.09 8.60 4.53
N VAL A 214 -6.34 8.89 4.26
CA VAL A 214 -6.95 10.19 4.50
C VAL A 214 -8.17 10.01 5.41
N LYS A 215 -8.63 11.07 6.03
CA LYS A 215 -9.80 11.04 6.93
C LYS A 215 -10.98 10.27 6.33
N ASP A 216 -11.26 10.49 5.04
CA ASP A 216 -12.42 9.91 4.35
C ASP A 216 -12.37 8.39 4.20
N ASN A 217 -11.18 7.76 4.26
CA ASN A 217 -11.08 6.31 4.16
C ASN A 217 -10.75 5.63 5.48
N ILE A 218 -9.92 6.23 6.35
CA ILE A 218 -9.44 5.57 7.56
C ILE A 218 -10.33 5.81 8.79
N GLU A 219 -11.00 6.96 8.87
CA GLU A 219 -11.91 7.30 9.97
C GLU A 219 -13.37 6.97 9.65
N SER A 220 -13.70 6.72 8.39
CA SER A 220 -15.06 6.34 7.98
C SER A 220 -15.41 4.92 8.40
N THR A 221 -16.71 4.59 8.34
CA THR A 221 -17.26 3.28 8.65
C THR A 221 -18.01 2.70 7.46
N ALA A 222 -17.95 1.39 7.31
CA ALA A 222 -18.73 0.70 6.28
C ALA A 222 -19.00 -0.75 6.68
N SER A 223 -20.10 -1.32 6.16
CA SER A 223 -20.24 -2.78 6.06
C SER A 223 -19.37 -3.26 4.89
N ILE A 224 -18.57 -4.25 5.17
CA ILE A 224 -17.60 -4.78 4.21
C ILE A 224 -17.74 -6.30 4.05
N ASP A 225 -17.32 -6.80 2.90
CA ASP A 225 -17.08 -8.21 2.69
C ASP A 225 -15.67 -8.55 3.21
N GLY A 226 -15.63 -9.23 4.34
CA GLY A 226 -14.40 -9.66 5.03
C GLY A 226 -14.03 -11.13 4.75
N SER A 227 -14.55 -11.74 3.67
CA SER A 227 -14.23 -13.11 3.29
C SER A 227 -12.76 -13.25 2.92
N LEU A 228 -12.13 -14.35 3.35
CA LEU A 228 -10.70 -14.58 3.12
C LEU A 228 -10.34 -14.75 1.63
N ASP A 229 -11.26 -15.23 0.82
CA ASP A 229 -11.12 -15.52 -0.60
C ASP A 229 -11.54 -14.36 -1.51
N ARG A 230 -12.08 -13.28 -0.94
CA ARG A 230 -12.51 -12.09 -1.70
C ARG A 230 -11.41 -11.54 -2.61
N VAL A 231 -10.18 -11.45 -2.12
CA VAL A 231 -9.04 -10.93 -2.87
C VAL A 231 -8.28 -12.08 -3.52
N THR A 232 -8.34 -12.17 -4.84
CA THR A 232 -7.53 -13.12 -5.62
C THR A 232 -6.23 -12.45 -6.06
N ILE A 233 -5.10 -13.05 -5.70
CA ILE A 233 -3.76 -12.59 -6.10
C ILE A 233 -3.32 -13.37 -7.34
N VAL A 234 -3.06 -12.64 -8.42
CA VAL A 234 -2.56 -13.21 -9.69
C VAL A 234 -1.06 -12.95 -9.79
N THR A 235 -0.27 -14.01 -9.89
CA THR A 235 1.16 -13.88 -10.17
C THR A 235 1.37 -13.53 -11.64
N PRO A 236 2.12 -12.45 -11.96
CA PRO A 236 2.41 -12.07 -13.34
C PRO A 236 3.16 -13.16 -14.10
N THR A 237 2.79 -13.38 -15.34
CA THR A 237 3.48 -14.29 -16.27
C THR A 237 4.28 -13.55 -17.34
N ASP A 238 4.15 -12.23 -17.41
CA ASP A 238 4.80 -11.32 -18.37
C ASP A 238 6.05 -10.64 -17.78
N TYR A 239 6.63 -11.21 -16.71
CA TYR A 239 7.83 -10.71 -16.06
C TYR A 239 8.76 -11.87 -15.68
N THR A 240 10.04 -11.73 -16.02
CA THR A 240 11.10 -12.69 -15.62
C THR A 240 12.06 -11.99 -14.66
N PRO A 241 12.22 -12.46 -13.42
CA PRO A 241 13.16 -11.88 -12.48
C PRO A 241 14.62 -12.12 -12.93
N PRO A 242 15.54 -11.27 -12.53
CA PRO A 242 16.96 -11.48 -12.79
C PRO A 242 17.49 -12.73 -12.06
N PRO A 243 18.67 -13.26 -12.45
CA PRO A 243 19.30 -14.38 -11.74
C PRO A 243 19.36 -14.11 -10.23
N GLY A 244 18.93 -15.10 -9.46
CA GLY A 244 18.84 -15.03 -8.01
C GLY A 244 17.64 -14.22 -7.47
N GLY A 245 16.69 -13.78 -8.31
CA GLY A 245 15.46 -13.11 -7.90
C GLY A 245 15.64 -11.67 -7.40
N LEU A 246 14.62 -11.12 -6.74
CA LEU A 246 14.58 -9.72 -6.28
C LEU A 246 14.72 -9.56 -4.76
N ALA A 247 14.59 -10.64 -4.00
CA ALA A 247 14.57 -10.60 -2.53
C ALA A 247 15.79 -9.90 -1.92
N ILE A 248 15.63 -9.42 -0.70
CA ILE A 248 16.70 -8.81 0.09
C ILE A 248 17.88 -9.75 0.26
N ARG A 249 19.10 -9.22 0.23
CA ARG A 249 20.37 -9.98 0.38
C ARG A 249 21.41 -9.13 1.09
N ARG A 250 22.37 -9.79 1.72
CA ARG A 250 23.51 -9.13 2.37
C ARG A 250 24.61 -8.68 1.39
N GLU A 251 24.75 -9.41 0.29
CA GLU A 251 25.90 -9.27 -0.62
C GLU A 251 25.81 -8.09 -1.59
N LEU A 252 24.65 -7.43 -1.65
CA LEU A 252 24.46 -6.30 -2.55
C LEU A 252 24.89 -4.99 -1.88
N ASP A 253 25.85 -4.30 -2.52
CA ASP A 253 26.16 -2.91 -2.17
C ASP A 253 25.03 -1.94 -2.57
N PHE A 254 25.12 -0.69 -2.13
CA PHE A 254 24.06 0.30 -2.36
C PHE A 254 23.87 0.64 -3.84
N VAL A 255 24.95 0.68 -4.62
CA VAL A 255 24.90 0.98 -6.06
C VAL A 255 24.16 -0.14 -6.79
N GLU A 256 24.46 -1.40 -6.46
CA GLU A 256 23.76 -2.54 -7.05
C GLU A 256 22.30 -2.61 -6.61
N GLN A 257 21.98 -2.27 -5.36
CA GLN A 257 20.59 -2.18 -4.90
C GLN A 257 19.81 -1.12 -5.69
N GLU A 258 20.39 0.06 -5.91
CA GLU A 258 19.78 1.12 -6.72
C GLU A 258 19.63 0.68 -8.18
N ARG A 259 20.66 0.10 -8.78
CA ARG A 259 20.60 -0.45 -10.13
C ARG A 259 19.45 -1.46 -10.28
N ARG A 260 19.30 -2.37 -9.33
CA ARG A 260 18.22 -3.36 -9.32
C ARG A 260 16.84 -2.73 -9.16
N MET A 261 16.73 -1.66 -8.38
CA MET A 261 15.50 -0.90 -8.25
C MET A 261 15.04 -0.36 -9.61
N HIS A 262 15.95 0.29 -10.35
CA HIS A 262 15.64 0.90 -11.63
C HIS A 262 15.42 -0.09 -12.78
N LEU A 263 16.21 -1.16 -12.83
CA LEU A 263 16.19 -2.09 -13.97
C LEU A 263 15.20 -3.25 -13.80
N TYR A 264 14.91 -3.67 -12.57
CA TYR A 264 14.13 -4.89 -12.37
C TYR A 264 12.91 -4.70 -11.46
N LYS A 265 13.07 -4.10 -10.27
CA LYS A 265 11.96 -4.00 -9.32
C LYS A 265 10.83 -3.14 -9.85
N ARG A 266 11.15 -2.04 -10.54
CA ARG A 266 10.15 -1.19 -11.20
C ARG A 266 9.30 -1.98 -12.19
N ASP A 267 9.92 -2.77 -13.05
CA ASP A 267 9.20 -3.54 -14.07
C ASP A 267 8.38 -4.67 -13.44
N ALA A 268 8.87 -5.28 -12.35
CA ALA A 268 8.11 -6.23 -11.54
C ALA A 268 6.84 -5.58 -10.96
N MET A 269 6.97 -4.38 -10.36
CA MET A 269 5.80 -3.63 -9.86
C MET A 269 4.76 -3.41 -10.96
N LEU A 270 5.18 -2.93 -12.12
CA LEU A 270 4.28 -2.67 -13.25
C LEU A 270 3.60 -3.95 -13.76
N ALA A 271 4.32 -5.07 -13.82
CA ALA A 271 3.74 -6.37 -14.18
C ALA A 271 2.67 -6.79 -13.17
N TYR A 272 2.96 -6.68 -11.87
CA TYR A 272 2.00 -7.01 -10.83
C TYR A 272 0.72 -6.16 -10.91
N LEU A 273 0.86 -4.84 -11.12
CA LEU A 273 -0.27 -3.92 -11.24
C LEU A 273 -1.17 -4.27 -12.44
N ARG A 274 -0.56 -4.66 -13.58
CA ARG A 274 -1.31 -5.09 -14.78
C ARG A 274 -2.05 -6.40 -14.53
N ALA A 275 -1.35 -7.42 -14.03
CA ALA A 275 -1.93 -8.75 -13.82
C ALA A 275 -3.12 -8.71 -12.86
N ASN A 276 -3.03 -7.90 -11.80
CA ASN A 276 -4.07 -7.77 -10.79
C ASN A 276 -5.07 -6.64 -11.07
N LYS A 277 -4.94 -5.93 -12.20
CA LYS A 277 -5.86 -4.85 -12.63
C LYS A 277 -6.10 -3.79 -11.55
N LEU A 278 -5.06 -3.46 -10.79
CA LEU A 278 -5.18 -2.49 -9.68
C LEU A 278 -5.44 -1.07 -10.18
N ASN A 279 -4.98 -0.75 -11.39
CA ASN A 279 -5.35 0.48 -12.10
C ASN A 279 -6.60 0.22 -12.94
N ARG A 280 -7.67 0.99 -12.72
CA ARG A 280 -8.93 0.85 -13.44
C ARG A 280 -9.52 2.19 -13.85
N ILE A 281 -10.16 2.23 -15.01
CA ILE A 281 -10.93 3.39 -15.44
C ILE A 281 -12.29 3.33 -14.74
N VAL A 282 -12.51 4.25 -13.81
CA VAL A 282 -13.73 4.31 -13.01
C VAL A 282 -14.86 5.00 -13.77
N THR A 283 -14.55 6.06 -14.53
CA THR A 283 -15.54 6.82 -15.29
C THR A 283 -15.03 6.98 -16.72
N LYS A 284 -15.84 6.56 -17.70
CA LYS A 284 -15.61 6.88 -19.10
C LYS A 284 -16.34 8.19 -19.40
N ALA A 285 -15.64 9.19 -19.96
CA ALA A 285 -16.33 10.35 -20.50
C ALA A 285 -17.29 9.93 -21.60
N ALA A 286 -18.52 10.44 -21.57
CA ALA A 286 -19.41 10.34 -22.73
C ALA A 286 -18.68 10.96 -23.91
N ARG A 287 -18.61 10.29 -25.07
CA ARG A 287 -18.07 10.86 -26.31
C ARG A 287 -18.95 12.03 -26.72
N SER A 288 -18.65 13.25 -26.26
CA SER A 288 -19.14 14.43 -26.93
C SER A 288 -18.37 14.57 -28.26
N ARG A 289 -19.08 14.60 -29.38
CA ARG A 289 -18.55 15.03 -30.67
C ARG A 289 -18.30 16.54 -30.65
N ALA A 290 -17.44 17.02 -29.82
CA ALA A 290 -16.95 18.36 -29.86
C ALA A 290 -15.43 18.31 -30.01
N SER A 291 -14.92 18.90 -31.07
CA SER A 291 -13.51 19.18 -31.27
C SER A 291 -12.96 19.98 -30.09
N ALA A 292 -12.43 19.30 -29.09
CA ALA A 292 -11.74 19.94 -27.99
C ALA A 292 -10.25 19.81 -28.24
N SER A 293 -9.58 20.94 -28.44
CA SER A 293 -8.15 21.07 -28.21
C SER A 293 -7.82 20.49 -26.83
N PRO A 294 -6.69 19.77 -26.68
CA PRO A 294 -6.32 19.24 -25.36
C PRO A 294 -6.20 20.42 -24.40
N PRO A 295 -6.83 20.36 -23.20
CA PRO A 295 -6.64 21.39 -22.20
C PRO A 295 -5.14 21.39 -21.83
N SER A 296 -4.50 22.55 -21.97
CA SER A 296 -3.20 22.80 -21.38
C SER A 296 -3.29 22.44 -19.89
N ALA A 297 -2.38 21.62 -19.39
CA ALA A 297 -2.32 21.24 -18.00
C ALA A 297 -2.11 22.48 -17.13
N SER A 298 -3.21 23.03 -16.65
CA SER A 298 -3.17 24.02 -15.57
C SER A 298 -2.99 23.28 -14.26
N PRO A 299 -2.15 23.78 -13.33
CA PRO A 299 -2.02 23.20 -12.02
C PRO A 299 -3.40 23.17 -11.36
N ILE A 300 -3.72 22.07 -10.68
CA ILE A 300 -4.99 21.89 -9.97
C ILE A 300 -5.10 23.01 -8.93
N SER A 301 -5.80 24.06 -9.28
CA SER A 301 -6.18 25.09 -8.34
C SER A 301 -7.26 24.49 -7.44
N THR A 302 -7.02 24.45 -6.14
CA THR A 302 -7.98 24.17 -5.08
C THR A 302 -9.03 25.30 -4.99
N SER A 303 -9.70 25.63 -6.08
CA SER A 303 -10.84 26.51 -6.01
C SER A 303 -12.09 25.68 -5.74
N SER A 304 -12.77 26.00 -4.66
CA SER A 304 -14.04 25.50 -4.16
C SER A 304 -15.15 25.51 -5.22
N ARG A 305 -15.10 24.58 -6.18
CA ARG A 305 -16.27 24.29 -6.99
C ARG A 305 -16.97 23.09 -6.37
N ARG A 306 -18.15 23.31 -5.83
CA ARG A 306 -19.08 22.25 -5.45
C ARG A 306 -19.32 21.38 -6.69
N TRP A 307 -18.70 20.22 -6.71
CA TRP A 307 -19.14 19.13 -7.55
C TRP A 307 -20.41 18.57 -6.93
N PRO A 308 -21.46 18.27 -7.71
CA PRO A 308 -22.56 17.50 -7.19
C PRO A 308 -21.97 16.16 -6.71
N ILE A 309 -22.06 15.93 -5.41
CA ILE A 309 -21.63 14.70 -4.77
C ILE A 309 -22.63 13.62 -5.20
N SER A 310 -22.38 12.97 -6.31
CA SER A 310 -22.78 11.60 -6.46
C SER A 310 -21.71 10.79 -5.72
N VAL A 311 -22.03 10.29 -4.54
CA VAL A 311 -21.20 9.38 -3.77
C VAL A 311 -21.04 8.12 -4.61
N SER A 312 -19.98 8.08 -5.38
CA SER A 312 -19.51 6.90 -6.05
C SER A 312 -18.11 6.63 -5.47
N THR A 313 -18.04 5.62 -4.65
CA THR A 313 -16.80 5.04 -4.12
C THR A 313 -15.84 4.73 -5.27
N ARG A 314 -14.79 5.54 -5.43
CA ARG A 314 -13.91 5.42 -6.61
C ARG A 314 -12.46 5.64 -6.23
N SER A 315 -11.68 4.58 -6.36
CA SER A 315 -10.22 4.60 -6.20
C SER A 315 -9.57 5.51 -7.25
N ALA A 316 -8.68 6.38 -6.81
CA ALA A 316 -7.80 7.13 -7.68
C ALA A 316 -6.71 6.20 -8.26
N PRO A 317 -6.21 6.47 -9.48
CA PRO A 317 -5.17 5.64 -10.09
C PRO A 317 -3.86 5.70 -9.28
N ILE A 318 -3.08 4.64 -9.35
CA ILE A 318 -1.72 4.61 -8.80
C ILE A 318 -0.88 5.64 -9.57
N ILE A 319 -0.50 6.71 -8.91
CA ILE A 319 0.18 7.88 -9.51
C ILE A 319 1.51 7.50 -10.18
N TRP A 320 2.13 6.42 -9.71
CA TRP A 320 3.45 6.00 -10.19
C TRP A 320 3.47 5.55 -11.67
N ALA A 321 2.40 4.97 -12.17
CA ALA A 321 2.32 4.50 -13.56
C ALA A 321 2.39 5.64 -14.60
N SER A 322 2.01 6.86 -14.21
CA SER A 322 1.99 8.01 -15.13
C SER A 322 3.32 8.77 -15.22
N ALA A 323 4.16 8.71 -14.17
CA ALA A 323 5.41 9.46 -14.12
C ALA A 323 6.58 8.79 -14.86
N CYS A 324 6.51 7.48 -15.15
CA CYS A 324 7.61 6.70 -15.72
C CYS A 324 7.42 6.29 -17.18
N SER A 325 6.42 6.82 -17.89
CA SER A 325 6.18 6.48 -19.31
C SER A 325 7.11 7.17 -20.32
N SER A 326 8.02 8.04 -19.87
CA SER A 326 9.08 8.59 -20.73
C SER A 326 10.33 7.73 -20.64
N SER A 327 10.38 6.62 -21.39
CA SER A 327 11.63 5.94 -21.71
C SER A 327 12.52 6.87 -22.50
N PRO A 328 13.82 7.06 -22.15
CA PRO A 328 14.74 7.68 -23.07
C PRO A 328 14.93 6.75 -24.27
N ALA A 329 14.80 7.31 -25.46
CA ALA A 329 15.06 6.59 -26.71
C ALA A 329 16.48 6.00 -26.69
N PRO A 330 16.68 4.78 -27.22
CA PRO A 330 18.01 4.18 -27.32
C PRO A 330 18.81 4.91 -28.39
N GLY A 331 19.99 5.42 -28.03
CA GLY A 331 21.01 5.76 -29.01
C GLY A 331 21.51 7.19 -29.02
N ARG A 332 22.44 7.50 -28.13
CA ARG A 332 23.63 8.28 -28.47
C ARG A 332 24.80 7.74 -27.67
N SER A 333 25.72 7.09 -28.38
CA SER A 333 27.04 6.73 -27.87
C SER A 333 27.81 7.98 -27.50
N ILE A 334 28.08 8.18 -26.23
CA ILE A 334 29.02 9.20 -25.77
C ILE A 334 30.42 8.67 -26.06
N ARG A 335 31.11 9.25 -27.05
CA ARG A 335 32.53 9.01 -27.23
C ARG A 335 33.28 9.65 -26.06
N PRO A 336 34.29 8.98 -25.47
CA PRO A 336 35.12 9.61 -24.46
C PRO A 336 35.96 10.73 -25.08
N ASN A 337 35.86 11.92 -24.51
CA ASN A 337 36.73 13.07 -24.85
C ASN A 337 38.14 12.75 -24.37
N SER A 338 39.05 12.52 -25.30
CA SER A 338 40.48 12.49 -25.07
C SER A 338 40.97 13.88 -24.65
N ARG A 339 41.43 14.01 -23.41
CA ARG A 339 42.15 15.20 -22.93
C ARG A 339 43.52 15.28 -23.66
N PRO A 340 43.96 16.43 -24.17
CA PRO A 340 45.32 16.59 -24.63
C PRO A 340 46.27 16.71 -23.42
N SER A 341 47.38 16.02 -23.51
CA SER A 341 48.51 16.10 -22.57
C SER A 341 49.13 17.49 -22.55
N PRO A 342 49.57 18.07 -21.42
CA PRO A 342 50.35 19.28 -21.42
C PRO A 342 51.77 18.99 -21.92
N LYS A 343 52.18 19.73 -22.94
CA LYS A 343 53.60 19.79 -23.39
C LYS A 343 54.42 20.51 -22.31
N GLY A 344 55.54 19.89 -21.94
CA GLY A 344 56.54 20.49 -21.10
C GLY A 344 57.17 21.71 -21.73
N SER A 345 57.55 22.65 -20.89
CA SER A 345 58.54 23.67 -21.20
C SER A 345 59.59 23.66 -20.10
N THR A 346 60.79 23.64 -20.60
CA THR A 346 62.08 23.75 -19.92
C THR A 346 62.12 24.78 -18.79
#